data_b8aa3f409558fb44b4d502d41e122b75
#
_entry.id   b8aa3f409558fb44b4d502d41e122b75
#
_cell.length_a   1.000
_cell.length_b   1.000
_cell.length_c   1.000
_cell.angle_alpha   90.00
_cell.angle_beta   90.00
_cell.angle_gamma   90.00
#
_symmetry.space_group_name_H-M   'P 1'
#
loop_
_entity.id
_entity.type
_entity.pdbx_description
1 polymer ?
#
loop_
_entity_poly.entity_id
_entity_poly.type
_entity_poly.pdbx_seq_one_letter_code
_entity_poly.pdbx_strand_id
1 'polypeptide(L)'
;MRIVRKVPEAIENFVPRVKSLLTERNHGVLLTAVTLIVSLCEAAPPDAGVVDLFRKLVPALVRILKNLVMSGYAPEHDVQGITDPFLQVKVLQLLRLLGRGNTEASDAMNEILAQVIFFLSFLFFFFSYLLSSYLYLFLFYVIIIK
;
A
#
# COMPACT_ATOMS: atom_id res chain seq x y z
N MET A 1 16.31 -13.45 -5.31
CA MET A 1 15.78 -14.30 -4.22
C MET A 1 16.67 -15.49 -3.87
N ARG A 2 17.35 -16.16 -4.83
CA ARG A 2 18.29 -17.25 -4.51
C ARG A 2 19.47 -16.79 -3.64
N ILE A 3 19.98 -15.57 -3.84
CA ILE A 3 21.12 -15.03 -3.07
C ILE A 3 20.73 -14.83 -1.60
N VAL A 4 19.56 -14.27 -1.32
CA VAL A 4 19.06 -14.00 0.03
C VAL A 4 18.95 -15.27 0.88
N ARG A 5 18.53 -16.38 0.26
CA ARG A 5 18.45 -17.69 0.94
C ARG A 5 19.81 -18.29 1.23
N LYS A 6 20.85 -17.95 0.45
CA LYS A 6 22.20 -18.50 0.59
C LYS A 6 23.12 -17.65 1.43
N VAL A 7 22.93 -16.31 1.39
CA VAL A 7 23.82 -15.34 2.06
C VAL A 7 22.95 -14.23 2.65
N PRO A 8 22.26 -14.49 3.78
CA PRO A 8 21.40 -13.47 4.42
C PRO A 8 22.17 -12.21 4.84
N GLU A 9 23.42 -12.33 5.21
CA GLU A 9 24.32 -11.22 5.59
C GLU A 9 24.50 -10.21 4.45
N ALA A 10 24.37 -10.63 3.19
CA ALA A 10 24.45 -9.71 2.06
C ALA A 10 23.30 -8.68 2.03
N ILE A 11 22.19 -8.95 2.73
CA ILE A 11 21.03 -8.04 2.78
C ILE A 11 21.41 -6.73 3.45
N GLU A 12 22.18 -6.76 4.53
CA GLU A 12 22.58 -5.57 5.29
C GLU A 12 23.26 -4.52 4.40
N ASN A 13 24.04 -4.96 3.43
CA ASN A 13 24.72 -4.05 2.48
C ASN A 13 23.74 -3.36 1.52
N PHE A 14 22.58 -3.94 1.26
CA PHE A 14 21.56 -3.37 0.38
C PHE A 14 20.56 -2.46 1.11
N VAL A 15 20.34 -2.66 2.40
CA VAL A 15 19.36 -1.91 3.20
C VAL A 15 19.50 -0.39 3.02
N PRO A 16 20.69 0.24 3.15
CA PRO A 16 20.83 1.69 3.00
C PRO A 16 20.43 2.18 1.61
N ARG A 17 20.77 1.43 0.57
CA ARG A 17 20.45 1.79 -0.83
C ARG A 17 18.95 1.63 -1.12
N VAL A 18 18.35 0.53 -0.68
CA VAL A 18 16.91 0.30 -0.82
C VAL A 18 16.13 1.36 -0.03
N LYS A 19 16.64 1.78 1.11
CA LYS A 19 16.08 2.85 1.92
C LYS A 19 16.04 4.19 1.17
N SER A 20 17.11 4.53 0.44
CA SER A 20 17.16 5.77 -0.35
C SER A 20 16.13 5.76 -1.51
N LEU A 21 15.80 4.60 -2.06
CA LEU A 21 14.78 4.50 -3.11
C LEU A 21 13.36 4.85 -2.62
N LEU A 22 13.08 4.71 -1.32
CA LEU A 22 11.80 5.12 -0.74
C LEU A 22 11.64 6.64 -0.59
N THR A 23 12.68 7.42 -0.84
CA THR A 23 12.63 8.89 -0.88
C THR A 23 12.38 9.43 -2.28
N GLU A 24 12.39 8.58 -3.29
CA GLU A 24 12.14 8.95 -4.67
C GLU A 24 10.67 9.36 -4.88
N ARG A 25 10.45 10.23 -5.88
CA ARG A 25 9.10 10.69 -6.24
C ARG A 25 8.46 9.86 -7.34
N ASN A 26 9.27 9.10 -8.07
CA ASN A 26 8.78 8.26 -9.15
C ASN A 26 8.07 7.03 -8.60
N HIS A 27 6.78 6.88 -8.92
CA HIS A 27 5.94 5.80 -8.41
C HIS A 27 6.42 4.41 -8.88
N GLY A 28 6.95 4.29 -10.09
CA GLY A 28 7.54 3.05 -10.58
C GLY A 28 8.77 2.61 -9.77
N VAL A 29 9.62 3.57 -9.36
CA VAL A 29 10.77 3.30 -8.48
C VAL A 29 10.29 2.89 -7.09
N LEU A 30 9.30 3.60 -6.54
CA LEU A 30 8.71 3.25 -5.24
C LEU A 30 8.10 1.85 -5.27
N LEU A 31 7.30 1.54 -6.30
CA LEU A 31 6.65 0.23 -6.45
C LEU A 31 7.67 -0.91 -6.52
N THR A 32 8.74 -0.75 -7.29
CA THR A 32 9.78 -1.77 -7.42
C THR A 32 10.58 -1.90 -6.13
N ALA A 33 10.91 -0.80 -5.44
CA ALA A 33 11.62 -0.83 -4.16
C ALA A 33 10.79 -1.52 -3.08
N VAL A 34 9.50 -1.15 -2.93
CA VAL A 34 8.58 -1.79 -1.97
C VAL A 34 8.42 -3.28 -2.29
N THR A 35 8.23 -3.64 -3.56
CA THR A 35 8.13 -5.04 -3.99
C THR A 35 9.39 -5.83 -3.68
N LEU A 36 10.56 -5.24 -3.86
CA LEU A 36 11.83 -5.85 -3.49
C LEU A 36 11.89 -6.14 -1.99
N ILE A 37 11.54 -5.16 -1.14
CA ILE A 37 11.55 -5.35 0.32
C ILE A 37 10.57 -6.46 0.74
N VAL A 38 9.34 -6.45 0.20
CA VAL A 38 8.36 -7.52 0.45
C VAL A 38 8.97 -8.89 0.15
N SER A 39 9.56 -9.02 -1.03
CA SER A 39 10.16 -10.29 -1.46
C SER A 39 11.38 -10.68 -0.61
N LEU A 40 12.14 -9.72 -0.08
CA LEU A 40 13.26 -9.98 0.84
C LEU A 40 12.73 -10.51 2.18
N CYS A 41 11.70 -9.86 2.74
CA CYS A 41 11.07 -10.28 4.00
C CYS A 41 10.41 -11.67 3.89
N GLU A 42 9.76 -11.97 2.75
CA GLU A 42 9.10 -13.27 2.53
C GLU A 42 10.10 -14.41 2.23
N ALA A 43 11.23 -14.11 1.61
CA ALA A 43 12.24 -15.09 1.25
C ALA A 43 13.22 -15.42 2.37
N ALA A 44 13.36 -14.53 3.35
CA ALA A 44 14.30 -14.68 4.44
C ALA A 44 13.79 -15.71 5.46
N PRO A 45 14.70 -16.51 6.06
CA PRO A 45 14.35 -17.33 7.21
C PRO A 45 13.84 -16.47 8.38
N PRO A 46 12.91 -16.97 9.20
CA PRO A 46 12.38 -16.22 10.35
C PRO A 46 13.48 -15.72 11.29
N ASP A 47 14.53 -16.49 11.45
CA ASP A 47 15.63 -16.22 12.39
C ASP A 47 16.66 -15.21 11.84
N ALA A 48 16.58 -14.84 10.58
CA ALA A 48 17.56 -13.95 9.94
C ALA A 48 17.42 -12.47 10.30
N GLY A 49 16.41 -12.08 11.09
CA GLY A 49 16.21 -10.68 11.54
C GLY A 49 15.95 -9.67 10.43
N VAL A 50 15.71 -10.13 9.19
CA VAL A 50 15.55 -9.24 8.01
C VAL A 50 14.35 -8.32 8.17
N VAL A 51 13.26 -8.80 8.75
CA VAL A 51 12.07 -7.99 9.03
C VAL A 51 12.43 -6.83 9.97
N ASP A 52 13.24 -7.08 10.99
CA ASP A 52 13.67 -6.07 11.98
C ASP A 52 14.53 -4.97 11.34
N LEU A 53 15.38 -5.32 10.38
CA LEU A 53 16.18 -4.35 9.62
C LEU A 53 15.29 -3.35 8.88
N PHE A 54 14.14 -3.79 8.38
CA PHE A 54 13.21 -2.96 7.62
C PHE A 54 12.12 -2.30 8.48
N ARG A 55 11.91 -2.68 9.73
CA ARG A 55 10.91 -2.04 10.63
C ARG A 55 11.12 -0.54 10.78
N LYS A 56 12.37 -0.08 10.77
CA LYS A 56 12.69 1.37 10.79
C LYS A 56 12.13 2.16 9.60
N LEU A 57 11.62 1.47 8.57
CA LEU A 57 11.01 2.08 7.39
C LEU A 57 9.51 2.37 7.57
N VAL A 58 8.87 1.83 8.61
CA VAL A 58 7.43 2.01 8.84
C VAL A 58 6.99 3.47 8.77
N PRO A 59 7.65 4.45 9.43
CA PRO A 59 7.23 5.85 9.31
C PRO A 59 7.32 6.41 7.89
N ALA A 60 8.32 5.99 7.11
CA ALA A 60 8.46 6.41 5.72
C ALA A 60 7.35 5.82 4.83
N LEU A 61 7.01 4.54 5.04
CA LEU A 61 5.93 3.87 4.31
C LEU A 61 4.55 4.46 4.65
N VAL A 62 4.30 4.76 5.92
CA VAL A 62 3.09 5.45 6.38
C VAL A 62 2.97 6.82 5.68
N ARG A 63 4.06 7.58 5.59
CA ARG A 63 4.07 8.86 4.88
C ARG A 63 3.78 8.70 3.39
N ILE A 64 4.37 7.70 2.72
CA ILE A 64 4.09 7.40 1.31
C ILE A 64 2.61 7.08 1.13
N LEU A 65 2.06 6.19 1.95
CA LEU A 65 0.66 5.82 1.89
C LEU A 65 -0.26 7.02 2.14
N LYS A 66 0.05 7.85 3.14
CA LYS A 66 -0.69 9.08 3.42
C LYS A 66 -0.70 10.03 2.23
N ASN A 67 0.44 10.23 1.59
CA ASN A 67 0.53 11.07 0.39
C ASN A 67 -0.31 10.51 -0.76
N LEU A 68 -0.30 9.21 -1.00
CA LEU A 68 -1.10 8.58 -2.06
C LEU A 68 -2.60 8.73 -1.81
N VAL A 69 -3.05 8.60 -0.55
CA VAL A 69 -4.47 8.65 -0.21
C VAL A 69 -4.99 10.09 -0.12
N MET A 70 -4.19 11.01 0.44
CA MET A 70 -4.67 12.35 0.80
C MET A 70 -4.35 13.45 -0.23
N SER A 71 -3.26 13.33 -0.98
CA SER A 71 -2.78 14.40 -1.85
C SER A 71 -2.30 13.93 -3.22
N GLY A 72 -2.46 12.65 -3.50
CA GLY A 72 -1.92 12.05 -4.70
C GLY A 72 -2.69 12.44 -5.95
N TYR A 73 -2.28 13.52 -6.62
CA TYR A 73 -2.67 13.76 -8.01
C TYR A 73 -1.54 13.28 -8.92
N ALA A 74 -1.67 12.04 -9.38
CA ALA A 74 -0.78 11.45 -10.38
C ALA A 74 -1.66 10.83 -11.48
N PRO A 75 -2.17 11.64 -12.42
CA PRO A 75 -3.16 11.21 -13.41
C PRO A 75 -2.67 10.02 -14.25
N GLU A 76 -1.37 9.89 -14.46
CA GLU A 76 -0.76 8.77 -15.18
C GLU A 76 -0.85 7.44 -14.40
N HIS A 77 -1.10 7.48 -13.11
CA HIS A 77 -1.22 6.31 -12.23
C HIS A 77 -2.60 6.19 -11.57
N ASP A 78 -3.54 7.09 -11.92
CA ASP A 78 -4.90 7.06 -11.38
C ASP A 78 -5.73 5.97 -12.04
N VAL A 79 -6.44 5.19 -11.24
CA VAL A 79 -7.40 4.18 -11.68
C VAL A 79 -8.74 4.44 -10.98
N GLN A 80 -9.70 4.97 -11.71
CA GLN A 80 -11.06 5.28 -11.23
C GLN A 80 -11.08 6.18 -9.99
N GLY A 81 -10.21 7.19 -9.95
CA GLY A 81 -10.11 8.13 -8.83
C GLY A 81 -9.28 7.63 -7.64
N ILE A 82 -8.63 6.48 -7.78
CA ILE A 82 -7.69 5.96 -6.79
C ILE A 82 -6.28 6.15 -7.31
N THR A 83 -5.50 6.98 -6.64
CA THR A 83 -4.12 7.24 -7.02
C THR A 83 -3.23 6.03 -6.77
N ASP A 84 -2.70 5.47 -7.84
CA ASP A 84 -1.78 4.32 -7.85
C ASP A 84 -2.19 3.17 -6.90
N PRO A 85 -3.29 2.48 -7.17
CA PRO A 85 -3.79 1.41 -6.30
C PRO A 85 -2.78 0.27 -6.14
N PHE A 86 -1.94 0.02 -7.14
CA PHE A 86 -0.92 -1.02 -7.09
C PHE A 86 0.17 -0.71 -6.07
N LEU A 87 0.64 0.53 -6.03
CA LEU A 87 1.60 0.99 -5.03
C LEU A 87 0.97 0.97 -3.63
N GLN A 88 -0.27 1.44 -3.48
CA GLN A 88 -0.99 1.39 -2.21
C GLN A 88 -1.08 -0.04 -1.66
N VAL A 89 -1.50 -1.01 -2.48
CA VAL A 89 -1.59 -2.42 -2.08
C VAL A 89 -0.23 -2.98 -1.67
N LYS A 90 0.84 -2.65 -2.40
CA LYS A 90 2.19 -3.12 -2.07
C LYS A 90 2.72 -2.50 -0.79
N VAL A 91 2.47 -1.23 -0.54
CA VAL A 91 2.82 -0.57 0.73
C VAL A 91 2.06 -1.20 1.90
N LEU A 92 0.75 -1.44 1.75
CA LEU A 92 -0.07 -2.13 2.76
C LEU A 92 0.42 -3.55 3.04
N GLN A 93 0.80 -4.31 1.99
CA GLN A 93 1.39 -5.65 2.14
C GLN A 93 2.68 -5.59 2.96
N LEU A 94 3.55 -4.62 2.68
CA LEU A 94 4.80 -4.45 3.41
C LEU A 94 4.54 -4.03 4.87
N LEU A 95 3.67 -3.06 5.11
CA LEU A 95 3.30 -2.64 6.46
C LEU A 95 2.76 -3.81 7.30
N ARG A 96 1.92 -4.67 6.72
CA ARG A 96 1.44 -5.89 7.37
C ARG A 96 2.58 -6.83 7.78
N LEU A 97 3.58 -7.01 6.93
CA LEU A 97 4.75 -7.85 7.25
C LEU A 97 5.59 -7.25 8.38
N LEU A 98 5.83 -5.94 8.34
CA LEU A 98 6.67 -5.24 9.32
C LEU A 98 5.97 -5.04 10.66
N GLY A 99 4.64 -4.89 10.68
CA GLY A 99 3.83 -4.72 11.89
C GLY A 99 3.61 -6.01 12.68
N ARG A 100 3.80 -7.16 12.05
CA ARG A 100 3.53 -8.46 12.67
C ARG A 100 4.40 -8.67 13.91
N GLY A 101 3.72 -8.81 15.08
CA GLY A 101 4.41 -9.06 16.36
C GLY A 101 5.20 -7.86 16.90
N ASN A 102 4.93 -6.64 16.43
CA ASN A 102 5.55 -5.42 16.93
C ASN A 102 4.48 -4.34 17.18
N THR A 103 4.27 -4.00 18.45
CA THR A 103 3.24 -3.04 18.88
C THR A 103 3.55 -1.62 18.42
N GLU A 104 4.80 -1.16 18.54
CA GLU A 104 5.24 0.18 18.13
C GLU A 104 5.00 0.41 16.63
N ALA A 105 5.38 -0.57 15.78
CA ALA A 105 5.09 -0.51 14.36
C ALA A 105 3.60 -0.53 14.07
N SER A 106 2.80 -1.33 14.80
CA SER A 106 1.35 -1.37 14.64
C SER A 106 0.70 -0.05 15.01
N ASP A 107 1.11 0.57 16.12
CA ASP A 107 0.58 1.85 16.57
C ASP A 107 0.87 2.98 15.57
N ALA A 108 2.08 3.00 15.01
CA ALA A 108 2.46 3.96 13.97
C ALA A 108 1.62 3.83 12.67
N MET A 109 1.01 2.66 12.44
CA MET A 109 0.18 2.39 11.27
C MET A 109 -1.30 2.61 11.50
N ASN A 110 -1.79 2.53 12.75
CA ASN A 110 -3.21 2.51 13.08
C ASN A 110 -3.96 3.72 12.51
N GLU A 111 -3.40 4.92 12.63
CA GLU A 111 -4.02 6.14 12.14
C GLU A 111 -4.23 6.10 10.62
N ILE A 112 -3.19 5.77 9.85
CA ILE A 112 -3.29 5.76 8.39
C ILE A 112 -4.16 4.61 7.89
N LEU A 113 -4.13 3.45 8.54
CA LEU A 113 -4.98 2.32 8.17
C LEU A 113 -6.45 2.64 8.40
N ALA A 114 -6.79 3.33 9.49
CA ALA A 114 -8.15 3.80 9.74
C ALA A 114 -8.61 4.79 8.65
N GLN A 115 -7.75 5.73 8.24
CA GLN A 115 -8.06 6.67 7.16
C GLN A 115 -8.28 5.96 5.81
N VAL A 116 -7.43 4.99 5.46
CA VAL A 116 -7.56 4.20 4.22
C VAL A 116 -8.87 3.41 4.22
N ILE A 117 -9.21 2.74 5.33
CA ILE A 117 -10.46 1.99 5.46
C ILE A 117 -11.67 2.92 5.34
N PHE A 118 -11.64 4.06 5.99
CA PHE A 118 -12.71 5.05 5.92
C PHE A 118 -12.91 5.55 4.48
N PHE A 119 -11.82 5.89 3.79
CA PHE A 119 -11.87 6.36 2.40
C PHE A 119 -12.43 5.29 1.45
N LEU A 120 -11.97 4.04 1.58
CA LEU A 120 -12.47 2.91 0.78
C LEU A 120 -13.95 2.63 1.06
N SER A 121 -14.37 2.70 2.33
CA SER A 121 -15.77 2.52 2.73
C SER A 121 -16.65 3.63 2.15
N PHE A 122 -16.18 4.87 2.17
CA PHE A 122 -16.89 6.01 1.58
C PHE A 122 -17.07 5.85 0.07
N LEU A 123 -16.01 5.45 -0.65
CA LEU A 123 -16.08 5.17 -2.09
C LEU A 123 -17.07 4.04 -2.40
N PHE A 124 -17.06 2.98 -1.61
CA PHE A 124 -18.00 1.85 -1.78
C PHE A 124 -19.45 2.29 -1.56
N PHE A 125 -19.73 3.09 -0.52
CA PHE A 125 -21.04 3.63 -0.23
C PHE A 125 -21.53 4.57 -1.34
N PHE A 126 -20.63 5.46 -1.81
CA PHE A 126 -20.93 6.40 -2.90
C PHE A 126 -21.24 5.66 -4.20
N PHE A 127 -20.46 4.64 -4.54
CA PHE A 127 -20.70 3.82 -5.74
C PHE A 127 -22.00 3.02 -5.63
N SER A 128 -22.29 2.45 -4.46
CA SER A 128 -23.55 1.74 -4.21
C SER A 128 -24.76 2.67 -4.32
N TYR A 129 -24.65 3.89 -3.80
CA TYR A 129 -25.69 4.91 -3.93
C TYR A 129 -25.94 5.32 -5.39
N LEU A 130 -24.87 5.57 -6.17
CA LEU A 130 -24.99 5.86 -7.59
C LEU A 130 -25.66 4.71 -8.34
N LEU A 131 -25.24 3.47 -8.11
CA LEU A 131 -25.81 2.29 -8.77
C LEU A 131 -27.32 2.16 -8.44
N SER A 132 -27.69 2.37 -7.20
CA SER A 132 -29.09 2.38 -6.76
C SER A 132 -29.89 3.49 -7.45
N SER A 133 -29.33 4.69 -7.54
CA SER A 133 -29.96 5.83 -8.21
C SER A 133 -30.20 5.58 -9.70
N TYR A 134 -29.23 4.99 -10.40
CA TYR A 134 -29.39 4.59 -11.81
C TYR A 134 -30.45 3.50 -11.99
N LEU A 135 -30.53 2.56 -11.05
CA LEU A 135 -31.56 1.53 -11.09
C LEU A 135 -32.96 2.11 -10.90
N TYR A 136 -33.13 3.07 -9.99
CA TYR A 136 -34.41 3.79 -9.79
C TYR A 136 -34.80 4.59 -11.05
N LEU A 137 -33.87 5.32 -11.67
CA LEU A 137 -34.11 6.05 -12.91
C LEU A 137 -34.48 5.11 -14.06
N PHE A 138 -33.82 3.97 -14.19
CA PHE A 138 -34.14 2.96 -15.19
C PHE A 138 -35.53 2.37 -14.97
N LEU A 139 -35.90 2.01 -13.75
CA LEU A 139 -37.23 1.51 -13.41
C LEU A 139 -38.31 2.56 -13.68
N PHE A 140 -38.05 3.83 -13.30
CA PHE A 140 -38.96 4.93 -13.57
C PHE A 140 -39.17 5.16 -15.07
N TYR A 141 -38.08 5.10 -15.85
CA TYR A 141 -38.12 5.19 -17.30
C TYR A 141 -38.95 4.05 -17.91
N VAL A 142 -38.75 2.81 -17.46
CA VAL A 142 -39.51 1.62 -17.95
C VAL A 142 -40.97 1.70 -17.57
N ILE A 143 -41.32 2.29 -16.42
CA ILE A 143 -42.75 2.43 -16.01
C ILE A 143 -43.47 3.53 -16.79
N ILE A 144 -42.78 4.61 -17.18
CA ILE A 144 -43.42 5.74 -17.91
C ILE A 144 -43.59 5.43 -19.37
N ILE A 145 -42.72 4.59 -19.97
CA ILE A 145 -42.81 4.24 -21.44
C ILE A 145 -43.78 3.07 -21.72
N LYS A 146 -44.30 2.43 -20.68
CA LYS A 146 -45.39 1.47 -20.80
C LYS A 146 -46.75 2.14 -20.60
#